data_431aa732cc64c40c8aa8a974e6670554
#
_entry.id   431aa732cc64c40c8aa8a974e6670554
#
_cell.length_a   1.000
_cell.length_b   1.000
_cell.length_c   1.000
_cell.angle_alpha   90.00
_cell.angle_beta   90.00
_cell.angle_gamma   90.00
#
_symmetry.space_group_name_H-M   'P 1'
#
loop_
_entity.id
_entity.type
_entity.pdbx_description
1 polymer ?
#
loop_
_entity_poly.entity_id
_entity_poly.type
_entity_poly.pdbx_seq_one_letter_code
_entity_poly.pdbx_strand_id
1 'polypeptide(L)'
;GKTKIQLLYLLNPNFIALFALHVLCNIKTAMKSISTNPFLITGYQGPDYFCDREKETASLMSALKNGRNITLISPRRMGKTGLIKNIFYYIQKENKSAACFYLDIFSTQNLQEFVSLLGRSVLGKLDTLSQSTLKSLFSFFKSCRPVISADEITGMPSVTLDFIPERSEETLKEIFTYLNQSGVECYIAIDEFQQIMEYPEKGVEGLLRSY
;
A
#
# COMPACT_ATOMS: atom_id res chain seq x y z
N GLY A 1 8.46 20.84 -6.64
CA GLY A 1 8.87 19.98 -5.53
C GLY A 1 8.85 18.54 -6.02
N LYS A 2 9.86 17.74 -5.66
CA LYS A 2 9.85 16.31 -6.01
C LYS A 2 8.80 15.61 -5.17
N THR A 3 7.89 14.88 -5.79
CA THR A 3 6.95 13.98 -5.11
C THR A 3 7.75 12.91 -4.37
N LYS A 4 7.44 12.69 -3.11
CA LYS A 4 8.07 11.64 -2.32
C LYS A 4 7.23 10.37 -2.45
N ILE A 5 7.79 9.32 -3.07
CA ILE A 5 7.23 7.97 -3.02
C ILE A 5 7.99 7.21 -1.95
N GLN A 6 7.25 6.54 -1.08
CA GLN A 6 7.83 5.72 -0.01
C GLN A 6 7.29 4.30 -0.09
N LEU A 7 8.22 3.35 -0.11
CA LEU A 7 7.95 1.92 -0.16
C LEU A 7 8.09 1.33 1.23
N LEU A 8 7.09 0.60 1.65
CA LEU A 8 7.08 -0.15 2.89
C LEU A 8 6.94 -1.64 2.55
N TYR A 9 7.98 -2.40 2.83
CA TYR A 9 8.04 -3.83 2.54
C TYR A 9 7.71 -4.64 3.78
N LEU A 10 6.82 -5.61 3.66
CA LEU A 10 6.43 -6.52 4.72
C LEU A 10 6.95 -7.92 4.42
N LEU A 11 7.84 -8.40 5.26
CA LEU A 11 8.43 -9.73 5.17
C LEU A 11 7.88 -10.63 6.28
N ASN A 12 7.70 -11.91 5.96
CA ASN A 12 7.31 -12.93 6.91
C ASN A 12 8.49 -13.93 7.09
N PRO A 13 9.33 -13.79 8.12
CA PRO A 13 10.44 -14.71 8.30
C PRO A 13 10.00 -15.99 9.01
N ASN A 14 10.34 -17.14 8.45
CA ASN A 14 10.43 -18.37 9.20
C ASN A 14 11.75 -18.40 10.03
N PHE A 15 11.99 -17.35 10.82
CA PHE A 15 13.13 -17.34 11.74
C PHE A 15 12.69 -16.88 13.13
N ILE A 16 13.04 -17.72 14.11
CA ILE A 16 12.75 -17.60 15.52
C ILE A 16 13.61 -16.48 16.12
N ALA A 17 12.97 -15.51 16.76
CA ALA A 17 13.56 -14.80 17.89
C ALA A 17 12.47 -14.47 18.89
N LEU A 18 12.57 -15.11 20.03
CA LEU A 18 11.76 -14.92 21.21
C LEU A 18 11.99 -13.53 21.80
N PHE A 19 10.96 -12.69 21.84
CA PHE A 19 10.92 -11.58 22.80
C PHE A 19 9.54 -11.54 23.44
N ALA A 20 9.51 -12.05 24.66
CA ALA A 20 8.39 -11.85 25.57
C ALA A 20 8.41 -10.39 26.03
N LEU A 21 7.37 -9.63 25.74
CA LEU A 21 7.15 -8.33 26.36
C LEU A 21 5.81 -8.33 27.07
N HIS A 22 5.90 -8.37 28.38
CA HIS A 22 4.82 -8.13 29.33
C HIS A 22 4.59 -6.63 29.41
N VAL A 23 3.44 -6.13 29.01
CA VAL A 23 3.06 -4.73 29.24
C VAL A 23 1.65 -4.65 29.75
N LEU A 24 1.54 -4.14 30.98
CA LEU A 24 0.29 -3.75 31.64
C LEU A 24 -0.29 -2.50 30.94
N CYS A 25 -1.51 -2.64 30.46
CA CYS A 25 -2.28 -1.57 29.82
C CYS A 25 -2.84 -0.60 30.87
N ASN A 26 -2.43 0.65 30.84
CA ASN A 26 -3.07 1.72 31.59
C ASN A 26 -4.23 2.31 30.77
N ILE A 27 -5.44 1.95 31.18
CA ILE A 27 -6.70 2.45 30.59
C ILE A 27 -6.97 3.83 31.18
N LYS A 28 -6.92 4.88 30.37
CA LYS A 28 -7.63 6.15 30.64
C LYS A 28 -8.62 6.43 29.53
N THR A 29 -9.84 6.38 29.89
CA THR A 29 -11.06 6.34 29.11
C THR A 29 -11.53 7.73 28.72
N ALA A 30 -11.82 7.94 27.44
CA ALA A 30 -12.83 8.88 26.98
C ALA A 30 -13.88 8.08 26.23
N MET A 31 -15.09 7.98 26.79
CA MET A 31 -16.18 7.17 26.24
C MET A 31 -16.71 7.78 24.95
N LYS A 32 -16.39 7.15 23.82
CA LYS A 32 -17.15 7.24 22.58
C LYS A 32 -17.80 5.89 22.36
N SER A 33 -19.03 5.85 21.83
CA SER A 33 -19.88 4.67 21.64
C SER A 33 -19.09 3.44 21.19
N ILE A 34 -18.81 2.57 22.14
CA ILE A 34 -18.00 1.36 21.94
C ILE A 34 -18.93 0.31 21.32
N SER A 35 -18.46 -0.31 20.23
CA SER A 35 -19.00 -1.57 19.74
C SER A 35 -19.12 -2.55 20.90
N THR A 36 -20.22 -3.30 20.97
CA THR A 36 -20.54 -4.27 22.03
C THR A 36 -19.49 -5.36 22.24
N ASN A 37 -18.55 -5.52 21.32
CA ASN A 37 -17.42 -6.46 21.44
C ASN A 37 -16.09 -5.71 21.31
N PRO A 38 -15.31 -5.52 22.39
CA PRO A 38 -14.00 -4.89 22.34
C PRO A 38 -12.92 -5.78 21.68
N PHE A 39 -13.20 -7.06 21.50
CA PHE A 39 -12.29 -8.00 20.85
C PHE A 39 -12.61 -8.11 19.36
N LEU A 40 -11.91 -7.34 18.56
CA LEU A 40 -12.04 -7.38 17.11
C LEU A 40 -11.35 -8.64 16.55
N ILE A 41 -12.16 -9.52 15.97
CA ILE A 41 -11.68 -10.77 15.36
C ILE A 41 -11.18 -10.53 13.93
N THR A 42 -11.60 -9.45 13.27
CA THR A 42 -11.31 -9.19 11.86
C THR A 42 -10.87 -7.76 11.59
N GLY A 43 -9.66 -7.63 11.07
CA GLY A 43 -9.17 -6.42 10.41
C GLY A 43 -8.94 -5.20 11.34
N TYR A 44 -8.38 -4.15 10.77
CA TYR A 44 -8.19 -2.85 11.41
C TYR A 44 -9.49 -2.03 11.34
N GLN A 45 -10.00 -1.55 12.48
CA GLN A 45 -11.23 -0.76 12.58
C GLN A 45 -10.98 0.67 13.10
N GLY A 46 -9.76 1.14 13.01
CA GLY A 46 -9.39 2.49 13.43
C GLY A 46 -8.44 2.52 14.62
N PRO A 47 -7.91 3.71 14.94
CA PRO A 47 -6.90 3.89 15.97
C PRO A 47 -7.44 3.60 17.38
N ASP A 48 -8.74 3.79 17.62
CA ASP A 48 -9.37 3.57 18.94
C ASP A 48 -9.37 2.07 19.37
N TYR A 49 -9.21 1.17 18.38
CA TYR A 49 -9.12 -0.28 18.57
C TYR A 49 -7.71 -0.83 18.35
N PHE A 50 -6.73 0.04 18.15
CA PHE A 50 -5.35 -0.34 17.93
C PHE A 50 -4.51 -0.04 19.17
N CYS A 51 -4.09 -1.09 19.90
CA CYS A 51 -3.38 -1.00 21.17
C CYS A 51 -1.89 -1.35 21.02
N ASP A 52 -1.08 -0.85 21.97
CA ASP A 52 0.29 -1.32 22.28
C ASP A 52 1.35 -1.19 21.19
N ARG A 53 1.24 -0.22 20.28
CA ARG A 53 2.20 -0.02 19.19
C ARG A 53 2.61 1.44 19.00
N GLU A 54 2.56 2.26 20.06
CA GLU A 54 2.86 3.70 19.98
C GLU A 54 4.31 3.94 19.59
N LYS A 55 5.25 3.16 20.16
CA LYS A 55 6.69 3.30 19.87
C LYS A 55 7.01 2.94 18.43
N GLU A 56 6.48 1.81 17.96
CA GLU A 56 6.67 1.38 16.58
C GLU A 56 6.01 2.36 15.61
N THR A 57 4.78 2.81 15.91
CA THR A 57 4.08 3.81 15.10
C THR A 57 4.89 5.10 15.01
N ALA A 58 5.38 5.63 16.14
CA ALA A 58 6.18 6.84 16.16
C ALA A 58 7.50 6.70 15.39
N SER A 59 8.19 5.56 15.55
CA SER A 59 9.44 5.26 14.85
C SER A 59 9.22 5.19 13.33
N LEU A 60 8.18 4.47 12.88
CA LEU A 60 7.85 4.33 11.48
C LEU A 60 7.40 5.65 10.86
N MET A 61 6.57 6.42 11.55
CA MET A 61 6.15 7.77 11.11
C MET A 61 7.37 8.70 10.96
N SER A 62 8.30 8.66 11.92
CA SER A 62 9.54 9.44 11.84
C SER A 62 10.40 9.03 10.65
N ALA A 63 10.56 7.73 10.39
CA ALA A 63 11.34 7.25 9.27
C ALA A 63 10.70 7.64 7.92
N LEU A 64 9.37 7.49 7.79
CA LEU A 64 8.62 7.90 6.61
C LEU A 64 8.72 9.41 6.36
N LYS A 65 8.55 10.25 7.39
CA LYS A 65 8.71 11.70 7.26
C LYS A 65 10.12 12.12 6.78
N ASN A 66 11.12 11.32 7.11
CA ASN A 66 12.51 11.52 6.66
C ASN A 66 12.79 10.88 5.28
N GLY A 67 11.79 10.41 4.55
CA GLY A 67 11.94 9.86 3.20
C GLY A 67 12.64 8.51 3.16
N ARG A 68 12.58 7.73 4.25
CA ARG A 68 13.23 6.41 4.32
C ARG A 68 12.27 5.31 3.91
N ASN A 69 12.73 4.42 3.04
CA ASN A 69 12.08 3.14 2.80
C ASN A 69 12.29 2.22 4.00
N ILE A 70 11.26 1.44 4.34
CA ILE A 70 11.24 0.63 5.56
C ILE A 70 10.91 -0.81 5.21
N THR A 71 11.61 -1.74 5.85
CA THR A 71 11.26 -3.16 5.83
C THR A 71 10.79 -3.59 7.21
N LEU A 72 9.54 -4.08 7.31
CA LEU A 72 8.99 -4.66 8.53
C LEU A 72 9.11 -6.17 8.50
N ILE A 73 9.84 -6.71 9.48
CA ILE A 73 10.03 -8.14 9.65
C ILE A 73 9.38 -8.55 10.96
N SER A 74 8.36 -9.40 10.90
CA SER A 74 7.74 -9.96 12.10
C SER A 74 7.02 -11.27 11.78
N PRO A 75 6.83 -12.16 12.78
CA PRO A 75 6.05 -13.38 12.61
C PRO A 75 4.64 -13.13 12.11
N ARG A 76 3.99 -14.16 11.58
CA ARG A 76 2.57 -14.12 11.21
C ARG A 76 1.70 -13.74 12.41
N ARG A 77 0.56 -13.09 12.16
CA ARG A 77 -0.45 -12.70 13.17
C ARG A 77 0.04 -11.71 14.23
N MET A 78 1.19 -11.07 14.04
CA MET A 78 1.70 -10.02 14.92
C MET A 78 1.17 -8.61 14.59
N GLY A 79 0.06 -8.51 13.86
CA GLY A 79 -0.60 -7.23 13.61
C GLY A 79 0.11 -6.29 12.63
N LYS A 80 1.00 -6.79 11.73
CA LYS A 80 1.69 -5.96 10.70
C LYS A 80 0.72 -5.11 9.89
N THR A 81 -0.30 -5.77 9.33
CA THR A 81 -1.33 -5.10 8.50
C THR A 81 -2.08 -4.02 9.29
N GLY A 82 -2.41 -4.30 10.56
CA GLY A 82 -3.04 -3.32 11.45
C GLY A 82 -2.15 -2.11 11.70
N LEU A 83 -0.86 -2.34 11.97
CA LEU A 83 0.13 -1.27 12.17
C LEU A 83 0.24 -0.37 10.93
N ILE A 84 0.32 -0.95 9.72
CA ILE A 84 0.38 -0.20 8.47
C ILE A 84 -0.88 0.65 8.26
N LYS A 85 -2.06 0.06 8.44
CA LYS A 85 -3.33 0.79 8.31
C LYS A 85 -3.44 1.93 9.32
N ASN A 86 -2.92 1.73 10.54
CA ASN A 86 -2.85 2.76 11.56
C ASN A 86 -1.90 3.90 11.16
N ILE A 87 -0.74 3.58 10.60
CA ILE A 87 0.19 4.58 10.05
C ILE A 87 -0.46 5.37 8.92
N PHE A 88 -1.13 4.70 7.98
CA PHE A 88 -1.86 5.36 6.89
C PHE A 88 -2.95 6.30 7.40
N TYR A 89 -3.66 5.90 8.45
CA TYR A 89 -4.63 6.77 9.11
C TYR A 89 -3.97 8.07 9.62
N TYR A 90 -2.84 7.97 10.32
CA TYR A 90 -2.14 9.16 10.82
C TYR A 90 -1.56 10.02 9.70
N ILE A 91 -0.98 9.42 8.65
CA ILE A 91 -0.51 10.14 7.47
C ILE A 91 -1.65 10.96 6.85
N GLN A 92 -2.80 10.33 6.59
CA GLN A 92 -3.95 10.99 5.98
C GLN A 92 -4.63 12.01 6.91
N LYS A 93 -4.51 11.84 8.23
CA LYS A 93 -4.96 12.83 9.21
C LYS A 93 -4.10 14.10 9.18
N GLU A 94 -2.79 13.95 9.01
CA GLU A 94 -1.83 15.06 8.91
C GLU A 94 -1.88 15.72 7.51
N ASN A 95 -1.93 14.91 6.47
CA ASN A 95 -1.98 15.35 5.07
C ASN A 95 -3.11 14.64 4.33
N LYS A 96 -4.26 15.30 4.21
CA LYS A 96 -5.46 14.74 3.54
C LYS A 96 -5.25 14.43 2.06
N SER A 97 -4.29 15.07 1.41
CA SER A 97 -3.95 14.84 0.00
C SER A 97 -2.99 13.67 -0.19
N ALA A 98 -2.39 13.13 0.88
CA ALA A 98 -1.48 12.01 0.78
C ALA A 98 -2.19 10.75 0.27
N ALA A 99 -1.58 10.06 -0.70
CA ALA A 99 -2.08 8.81 -1.26
C ALA A 99 -1.36 7.62 -0.59
N CYS A 100 -2.13 6.75 0.05
CA CYS A 100 -1.62 5.55 0.72
C CYS A 100 -2.13 4.31 -0.02
N PHE A 101 -1.25 3.44 -0.48
CA PHE A 101 -1.55 2.22 -1.22
C PHE A 101 -1.09 1.00 -0.41
N TYR A 102 -1.99 0.07 -0.16
CA TYR A 102 -1.68 -1.22 0.46
C TYR A 102 -1.86 -2.33 -0.57
N LEU A 103 -0.81 -3.10 -0.79
CA LEU A 103 -0.74 -4.18 -1.76
C LEU A 103 -0.41 -5.48 -1.02
N ASP A 104 -1.30 -6.46 -1.07
CA ASP A 104 -1.01 -7.83 -0.67
C ASP A 104 -0.66 -8.61 -1.94
N ILE A 105 0.61 -8.99 -2.07
CA ILE A 105 1.13 -9.65 -3.27
C ILE A 105 1.22 -11.16 -3.12
N PHE A 106 0.64 -11.73 -2.07
CA PHE A 106 0.69 -13.17 -1.81
C PHE A 106 0.20 -14.03 -2.99
N SER A 107 -0.83 -13.57 -3.70
CA SER A 107 -1.40 -14.30 -4.83
C SER A 107 -0.68 -14.07 -6.15
N THR A 108 0.27 -13.16 -6.24
CA THR A 108 0.96 -12.84 -7.48
C THR A 108 2.08 -13.84 -7.78
N GLN A 109 2.24 -14.22 -9.05
CA GLN A 109 3.19 -15.25 -9.49
C GLN A 109 4.31 -14.70 -10.37
N ASN A 110 4.18 -13.47 -10.87
CA ASN A 110 5.11 -12.83 -11.80
C ASN A 110 5.02 -11.31 -11.72
N LEU A 111 5.97 -10.64 -12.36
CA LEU A 111 6.03 -9.18 -12.41
C LEU A 111 4.78 -8.55 -13.04
N GLN A 112 4.20 -9.17 -14.05
CA GLN A 112 2.99 -8.67 -14.70
C GLN A 112 1.81 -8.57 -13.72
N GLU A 113 1.58 -9.62 -12.92
CA GLU A 113 0.50 -9.63 -11.93
C GLU A 113 0.73 -8.59 -10.82
N PHE A 114 1.99 -8.44 -10.39
CA PHE A 114 2.36 -7.38 -9.45
C PHE A 114 2.07 -5.98 -10.02
N VAL A 115 2.51 -5.72 -11.26
CA VAL A 115 2.29 -4.43 -11.94
C VAL A 115 0.81 -4.16 -12.16
N SER A 116 0.04 -5.19 -12.51
CA SER A 116 -1.42 -5.10 -12.66
C SER A 116 -2.10 -4.74 -11.33
N LEU A 117 -1.68 -5.36 -10.23
CA LEU A 117 -2.20 -5.06 -8.89
C LEU A 117 -1.87 -3.62 -8.46
N LEU A 118 -0.62 -3.19 -8.65
CA LEU A 118 -0.18 -1.83 -8.36
C LEU A 118 -0.95 -0.81 -9.20
N GLY A 119 -1.06 -1.04 -10.51
CA GLY A 119 -1.77 -0.16 -11.44
C GLY A 119 -3.24 0.01 -11.06
N ARG A 120 -3.95 -1.09 -10.76
CA ARG A 120 -5.34 -1.04 -10.28
C ARG A 120 -5.48 -0.26 -8.98
N SER A 121 -4.55 -0.46 -8.03
CA SER A 121 -4.56 0.26 -6.76
C SER A 121 -4.34 1.77 -6.93
N VAL A 122 -3.44 2.16 -7.84
CA VAL A 122 -3.17 3.56 -8.15
C VAL A 122 -4.37 4.20 -8.84
N LEU A 123 -4.92 3.55 -9.87
CA LEU A 123 -6.07 4.07 -10.60
C LEU A 123 -7.33 4.13 -9.74
N GLY A 124 -7.65 3.07 -8.99
CA GLY A 124 -8.85 3.02 -8.16
C GLY A 124 -8.92 4.11 -7.08
N LYS A 125 -7.78 4.69 -6.69
CA LYS A 125 -7.76 5.88 -5.81
C LYS A 125 -7.89 7.20 -6.57
N LEU A 126 -7.58 7.19 -7.85
CA LEU A 126 -7.66 8.34 -8.73
C LEU A 126 -9.02 8.43 -9.46
N ASP A 127 -9.87 7.41 -9.37
CA ASP A 127 -11.18 7.32 -10.02
C ASP A 127 -12.22 8.38 -9.56
N THR A 128 -11.90 9.17 -8.56
CA THR A 128 -12.66 10.39 -8.27
C THR A 128 -12.36 11.54 -9.24
N LEU A 129 -11.55 11.29 -10.27
CA LEU A 129 -11.05 12.30 -11.19
C LEU A 129 -11.98 12.51 -12.39
N SER A 130 -12.04 13.76 -12.85
CA SER A 130 -12.83 14.17 -14.01
C SER A 130 -12.41 13.45 -15.30
N GLN A 131 -13.29 13.38 -16.31
CA GLN A 131 -13.00 12.79 -17.63
C GLN A 131 -11.75 13.38 -18.30
N SER A 132 -11.40 14.63 -18.02
CA SER A 132 -10.18 15.27 -18.53
C SER A 132 -8.91 14.62 -17.96
N THR A 133 -8.95 14.22 -16.70
CA THR A 133 -7.82 13.57 -16.03
C THR A 133 -7.64 12.14 -16.52
N LEU A 134 -8.72 11.42 -16.83
CA LEU A 134 -8.66 10.10 -17.45
C LEU A 134 -7.98 10.13 -18.83
N LYS A 135 -8.32 11.13 -19.68
CA LYS A 135 -7.63 11.31 -20.97
C LYS A 135 -6.14 11.60 -20.80
N SER A 136 -5.77 12.38 -19.81
CA SER A 136 -4.39 12.67 -19.46
C SER A 136 -3.65 11.40 -19.02
N LEU A 137 -4.28 10.55 -18.19
CA LEU A 137 -3.75 9.25 -17.79
C LEU A 137 -3.48 8.35 -18.99
N PHE A 138 -4.45 8.24 -19.91
CA PHE A 138 -4.29 7.41 -21.12
C PHE A 138 -3.17 7.90 -22.04
N SER A 139 -2.92 9.19 -22.09
CA SER A 139 -1.77 9.71 -22.86
C SER A 139 -0.43 9.42 -22.21
N PHE A 140 -0.43 9.20 -20.89
CA PHE A 140 0.76 8.93 -20.10
C PHE A 140 1.21 7.47 -20.21
N PHE A 141 0.26 6.53 -20.08
CA PHE A 141 0.54 5.10 -20.15
C PHE A 141 0.58 4.63 -21.62
N LYS A 142 1.78 4.33 -22.11
CA LYS A 142 2.02 3.82 -23.49
C LYS A 142 2.21 2.31 -23.55
N SER A 143 2.58 1.69 -22.43
CA SER A 143 2.87 0.25 -22.32
C SER A 143 1.66 -0.58 -21.92
N CYS A 144 0.51 0.04 -21.64
CA CYS A 144 -0.73 -0.66 -21.35
C CYS A 144 -1.89 -0.07 -22.15
N ARG A 145 -2.96 -0.85 -22.30
CA ARG A 145 -4.18 -0.42 -22.99
C ARG A 145 -5.26 -0.11 -21.97
N PRO A 146 -5.84 1.11 -21.97
CA PRO A 146 -6.99 1.38 -21.17
C PRO A 146 -8.21 0.64 -21.73
N VAL A 147 -8.89 -0.11 -20.90
CA VAL A 147 -10.16 -0.76 -21.22
C VAL A 147 -11.25 -0.11 -20.41
N ILE A 148 -12.23 0.46 -21.10
CA ILE A 148 -13.41 1.00 -20.47
C ILE A 148 -14.47 -0.09 -20.48
N SER A 149 -14.86 -0.55 -19.29
CA SER A 149 -15.96 -1.49 -19.10
C SER A 149 -17.06 -0.81 -18.29
N ALA A 150 -18.31 -1.20 -18.55
CA ALA A 150 -19.40 -0.85 -17.64
C ALA A 150 -19.41 -1.87 -16.49
N ASP A 151 -19.49 -1.40 -15.26
CA ASP A 151 -19.74 -2.26 -14.11
C ASP A 151 -21.12 -2.91 -14.27
N GLU A 152 -21.17 -4.24 -14.25
CA GLU A 152 -22.40 -5.01 -14.51
C GLU A 152 -23.51 -4.76 -13.47
N ILE A 153 -23.14 -4.28 -12.28
CA ILE A 153 -24.08 -4.07 -11.17
C ILE A 153 -24.54 -2.63 -11.11
N THR A 154 -23.63 -1.67 -11.29
CA THR A 154 -23.93 -0.23 -11.13
C THR A 154 -24.15 0.49 -12.45
N GLY A 155 -23.76 -0.12 -13.59
CA GLY A 155 -23.80 0.50 -14.91
C GLY A 155 -22.81 1.68 -15.07
N MET A 156 -21.98 1.95 -14.05
CA MET A 156 -21.00 3.02 -14.11
C MET A 156 -19.79 2.61 -14.95
N PRO A 157 -19.22 3.53 -15.76
CA PRO A 157 -18.01 3.23 -16.49
C PRO A 157 -16.85 2.99 -15.52
N SER A 158 -16.28 1.80 -15.56
CA SER A 158 -15.03 1.47 -14.87
C SER A 158 -13.88 1.45 -15.87
N VAL A 159 -12.74 2.00 -15.48
CA VAL A 159 -11.54 2.00 -16.30
C VAL A 159 -10.56 0.99 -15.71
N THR A 160 -10.19 0.01 -16.52
CA THR A 160 -9.13 -0.94 -16.20
C THR A 160 -7.98 -0.76 -17.18
N LEU A 161 -6.76 -1.10 -16.74
CA LEU A 161 -5.61 -1.16 -17.64
C LEU A 161 -5.38 -2.63 -18.02
N ASP A 162 -5.34 -2.87 -19.32
CA ASP A 162 -4.88 -4.13 -19.86
C ASP A 162 -3.36 -4.05 -20.07
N PHE A 163 -2.64 -4.85 -19.30
CA PHE A 163 -1.18 -4.82 -19.26
C PHE A 163 -0.61 -5.80 -20.30
N ILE A 164 0.35 -5.33 -21.07
CA ILE A 164 1.08 -6.16 -22.03
C ILE A 164 2.19 -6.88 -21.25
N PRO A 165 2.18 -8.24 -21.15
CA PRO A 165 3.11 -9.00 -20.31
C PRO A 165 4.58 -8.67 -20.56
N GLU A 166 4.96 -8.56 -21.84
CA GLU A 166 6.34 -8.30 -22.29
C GLU A 166 6.83 -6.89 -21.93
N ARG A 167 5.92 -6.01 -21.48
CA ARG A 167 6.21 -4.60 -21.13
C ARG A 167 6.02 -4.30 -19.65
N SER A 168 6.01 -5.31 -18.80
CA SER A 168 5.75 -5.14 -17.37
C SER A 168 6.73 -4.18 -16.69
N GLU A 169 8.03 -4.23 -17.03
CA GLU A 169 9.02 -3.29 -16.48
C GLU A 169 8.78 -1.86 -16.95
N GLU A 170 8.44 -1.67 -18.24
CA GLU A 170 8.11 -0.34 -18.79
C GLU A 170 6.86 0.21 -18.08
N THR A 171 5.83 -0.59 -17.93
CA THR A 171 4.59 -0.21 -17.23
C THR A 171 4.87 0.17 -15.78
N LEU A 172 5.70 -0.60 -15.08
CA LEU A 172 6.11 -0.27 -13.72
C LEU A 172 6.77 1.10 -13.64
N LYS A 173 7.72 1.37 -14.55
CA LYS A 173 8.37 2.67 -14.65
C LYS A 173 7.39 3.80 -14.95
N GLU A 174 6.42 3.58 -15.83
CA GLU A 174 5.37 4.55 -16.13
C GLU A 174 4.52 4.85 -14.89
N ILE A 175 4.11 3.84 -14.11
CA ILE A 175 3.36 4.01 -12.86
C ILE A 175 4.15 4.90 -11.87
N PHE A 176 5.42 4.58 -11.60
CA PHE A 176 6.24 5.37 -10.68
C PHE A 176 6.49 6.79 -11.20
N THR A 177 6.72 6.94 -12.52
CA THR A 177 6.87 8.27 -13.14
C THR A 177 5.60 9.09 -12.98
N TYR A 178 4.43 8.48 -13.20
CA TYR A 178 3.13 9.12 -12.99
C TYR A 178 2.95 9.56 -11.54
N LEU A 179 3.21 8.68 -10.57
CA LEU A 179 3.14 9.02 -9.16
C LEU A 179 4.07 10.17 -8.80
N ASN A 180 5.31 10.17 -9.32
CA ASN A 180 6.28 11.25 -9.12
C ASN A 180 5.85 12.59 -9.72
N GLN A 181 5.08 12.58 -10.81
CA GLN A 181 4.59 13.79 -11.47
C GLN A 181 3.25 14.29 -10.90
N SER A 182 2.55 13.46 -10.15
CA SER A 182 1.25 13.80 -9.57
C SER A 182 1.28 14.98 -8.59
N GLY A 183 2.45 15.30 -8.04
CA GLY A 183 2.59 16.32 -6.99
C GLY A 183 2.03 15.88 -5.62
N VAL A 184 1.55 14.65 -5.52
CA VAL A 184 0.94 14.06 -4.31
C VAL A 184 1.98 13.21 -3.58
N GLU A 185 2.05 13.36 -2.27
CA GLU A 185 2.89 12.50 -1.43
C GLU A 185 2.31 11.08 -1.38
N CYS A 186 3.09 10.09 -1.83
CA CYS A 186 2.63 8.71 -2.01
C CYS A 186 3.34 7.75 -1.06
N TYR A 187 2.56 6.88 -0.42
CA TYR A 187 3.05 5.83 0.47
C TYR A 187 2.53 4.48 -0.02
N ILE A 188 3.45 3.57 -0.34
CA ILE A 188 3.12 2.24 -0.85
C ILE A 188 3.60 1.20 0.15
N ALA A 189 2.68 0.43 0.70
CA ALA A 189 2.99 -0.72 1.55
C ALA A 189 2.76 -2.00 0.77
N ILE A 190 3.78 -2.84 0.69
CA ILE A 190 3.73 -4.14 0.01
C ILE A 190 3.81 -5.24 1.07
N ASP A 191 2.72 -5.96 1.25
CA ASP A 191 2.65 -7.13 2.16
C ASP A 191 3.07 -8.40 1.43
N GLU A 192 3.63 -9.34 2.18
CA GLU A 192 4.19 -10.61 1.70
C GLU A 192 5.28 -10.40 0.61
N PHE A 193 6.12 -9.38 0.80
CA PHE A 193 7.14 -8.94 -0.16
C PHE A 193 8.10 -10.05 -0.61
N GLN A 194 8.32 -11.09 0.23
CA GLN A 194 9.13 -12.24 -0.15
C GLN A 194 8.57 -13.00 -1.37
N GLN A 195 7.29 -12.82 -1.72
CA GLN A 195 6.69 -13.44 -2.91
C GLN A 195 7.43 -13.07 -4.20
N ILE A 196 8.07 -11.90 -4.25
CA ILE A 196 8.89 -11.47 -5.40
C ILE A 196 10.06 -12.44 -5.69
N MET A 197 10.55 -13.15 -4.67
CA MET A 197 11.65 -14.11 -4.85
C MET A 197 11.22 -15.36 -5.64
N GLU A 198 9.91 -15.63 -5.68
CA GLU A 198 9.32 -16.76 -6.41
C GLU A 198 9.04 -16.40 -7.88
N TYR A 199 9.18 -15.13 -8.28
CA TYR A 199 8.91 -14.72 -9.65
C TYR A 199 9.96 -15.28 -10.62
N PRO A 200 9.53 -15.63 -11.85
CA PRO A 200 10.46 -16.07 -12.90
C PRO A 200 11.41 -14.95 -13.33
N GLU A 201 10.97 -13.69 -13.24
CA GLU A 201 11.78 -12.53 -13.56
C GLU A 201 12.83 -12.28 -12.48
N LYS A 202 14.10 -12.12 -12.89
CA LYS A 202 15.20 -11.85 -11.96
C LYS A 202 15.39 -10.35 -11.74
N GLY A 203 15.80 -10.00 -10.51
CA GLY A 203 16.17 -8.61 -10.20
C GLY A 203 15.01 -7.66 -9.91
N VAL A 204 13.77 -8.16 -9.76
CA VAL A 204 12.58 -7.34 -9.45
C VAL A 204 12.76 -6.53 -8.16
N GLU A 205 13.39 -7.10 -7.14
CA GLU A 205 13.71 -6.36 -5.91
C GLU A 205 14.63 -5.16 -6.19
N GLY A 206 15.69 -5.37 -6.99
CA GLY A 206 16.60 -4.31 -7.39
C GLY A 206 15.90 -3.22 -8.21
N LEU A 207 15.00 -3.63 -9.11
CA LEU A 207 14.17 -2.72 -9.90
C LEU A 207 13.30 -1.85 -8.99
N LEU A 208 12.60 -2.43 -8.02
CA LEU A 208 11.76 -1.68 -7.08
C LEU A 208 12.57 -0.72 -6.18
N ARG A 209 13.80 -1.08 -5.82
CA ARG A 209 14.70 -0.19 -5.04
C ARG A 209 15.21 1.01 -5.85
N SER A 210 15.12 0.99 -7.18
CA SER A 210 15.58 2.08 -8.03
C SER A 210 14.60 3.26 -8.11
N TYR A 211 13.38 3.08 -7.62
CA TYR A 211 12.34 4.11 -7.54
C TYR A 211 12.25 4.75 -6.14
#